data_741898c8c57468131fc8301f99e7c503
#
_entry.id   741898c8c57468131fc8301f99e7c503
#
_cell.length_a   1.000
_cell.length_b   1.000
_cell.length_c   1.000
_cell.angle_alpha   90.00
_cell.angle_beta   90.00
_cell.angle_gamma   90.00
#
_symmetry.space_group_name_H-M   'P 1'
#
loop_
_entity.id
_entity.type
_entity.pdbx_description
1 polymer ?
#
loop_
_entity_poly.entity_id
_entity_poly.type
_entity_poly.pdbx_seq_one_letter_code
_entity_poly.pdbx_strand_id
1 'polypeptide(L)'
;MKRIGAELDIEPVTEPQLEALLPMIAAYQGFYEADDIRAERNREFFRRFLAPSDVGEMIAAWRGGELVGYACMYWHFSSTRAVETVLMNDLYVDEARRGQGIGRALIEACADVARGRGAHHLEWATTPDNKTAQRLYDSTGAERSTWIEYELGL
;
A
#
# COMPACT_ATOMS: atom_id res chain seq x y z
N MET A 1 -12.29 -8.67 30.75
CA MET A 1 -12.17 -8.35 29.32
C MET A 1 -10.67 -8.34 28.96
N LYS A 2 -10.20 -9.40 28.27
CA LYS A 2 -8.82 -9.44 27.83
C LYS A 2 -8.67 -8.47 26.65
N ARG A 3 -8.00 -7.33 26.82
CA ARG A 3 -7.49 -6.55 25.72
C ARG A 3 -6.39 -7.37 25.04
N ILE A 4 -6.71 -7.98 23.92
CA ILE A 4 -5.74 -8.70 23.10
C ILE A 4 -5.07 -7.65 22.23
N GLY A 5 -3.91 -7.14 22.69
CA GLY A 5 -3.05 -6.25 21.93
C GLY A 5 -3.52 -4.80 21.88
N ALA A 6 -2.61 -3.87 21.62
CA ALA A 6 -2.94 -2.50 21.27
C ALA A 6 -3.77 -2.50 19.97
N GLU A 7 -4.81 -1.67 19.93
CA GLU A 7 -5.68 -1.49 18.76
C GLU A 7 -4.84 -1.07 17.54
N LEU A 8 -5.20 -1.55 16.36
CA LEU A 8 -4.59 -1.17 15.11
C LEU A 8 -5.29 0.07 14.58
N ASP A 9 -4.55 1.17 14.46
CA ASP A 9 -5.04 2.42 13.88
C ASP A 9 -4.50 2.55 12.46
N ILE A 10 -5.37 2.80 11.48
CA ILE A 10 -4.98 3.07 10.09
C ILE A 10 -5.50 4.44 9.71
N GLU A 11 -4.61 5.31 9.29
CA GLU A 11 -4.93 6.71 9.00
C GLU A 11 -4.09 7.24 7.83
N PRO A 12 -4.57 8.31 7.15
CA PRO A 12 -3.77 9.01 6.15
C PRO A 12 -2.45 9.51 6.72
N VAL A 13 -1.38 9.42 5.93
CA VAL A 13 -0.07 9.90 6.33
C VAL A 13 -0.02 11.42 6.28
N THR A 14 0.44 12.04 7.36
CA THR A 14 0.69 13.47 7.45
C THR A 14 2.15 13.82 7.14
N GLU A 15 2.45 15.10 6.91
CA GLU A 15 3.83 15.56 6.64
C GLU A 15 4.82 15.11 7.74
N PRO A 16 4.52 15.28 9.05
CA PRO A 16 5.43 14.79 10.10
C PRO A 16 5.60 13.28 10.10
N GLN A 17 4.56 12.52 9.76
CA GLN A 17 4.61 11.06 9.76
C GLN A 17 5.41 10.50 8.58
N LEU A 18 5.54 11.24 7.48
CA LEU A 18 6.32 10.82 6.32
C LEU A 18 7.77 10.51 6.72
N GLU A 19 8.37 11.32 7.59
CA GLU A 19 9.73 11.06 8.09
C GLU A 19 9.83 9.70 8.80
N ALA A 20 8.82 9.32 9.57
CA ALA A 20 8.78 8.02 10.24
C ALA A 20 8.62 6.85 9.25
N LEU A 21 8.01 7.10 8.07
CA LEU A 21 7.82 6.08 7.04
C LEU A 21 9.07 5.85 6.19
N LEU A 22 9.99 6.80 6.07
CA LEU A 22 11.13 6.69 5.16
C LEU A 22 11.96 5.41 5.34
N PRO A 23 12.29 4.95 6.56
CA PRO A 23 12.98 3.66 6.74
C PRO A 23 12.16 2.47 6.23
N MET A 24 10.85 2.48 6.41
CA MET A 24 9.97 1.41 5.95
C MET A 24 9.81 1.42 4.43
N ILE A 25 9.72 2.59 3.82
CA ILE A 25 9.74 2.75 2.36
C ILE A 25 11.04 2.18 1.78
N ALA A 26 12.17 2.51 2.40
CA ALA A 26 13.47 1.96 1.99
C ALA A 26 13.52 0.43 2.11
N ALA A 27 12.94 -0.13 3.16
CA ALA A 27 12.84 -1.59 3.34
C ALA A 27 11.97 -2.25 2.25
N TYR A 28 10.86 -1.63 1.87
CA TYR A 28 10.02 -2.09 0.76
C TYR A 28 10.78 -2.07 -0.58
N GLN A 29 11.48 -0.98 -0.85
CA GLN A 29 12.32 -0.84 -2.06
C GLN A 29 13.44 -1.88 -2.09
N GLY A 30 14.08 -2.14 -0.96
CA GLY A 30 15.11 -3.17 -0.82
C GLY A 30 14.58 -4.58 -1.04
N PHE A 31 13.35 -4.86 -0.63
CA PHE A 31 12.69 -6.14 -0.88
C PHE A 31 12.55 -6.42 -2.39
N TYR A 32 12.29 -5.39 -3.19
CA TYR A 32 12.22 -5.47 -4.65
C TYR A 32 13.56 -5.17 -5.35
N GLU A 33 14.67 -5.21 -4.61
CA GLU A 33 16.04 -5.04 -5.13
C GLU A 33 16.24 -3.72 -5.88
N ALA A 34 15.55 -2.65 -5.46
CA ALA A 34 15.71 -1.33 -6.06
C ALA A 34 17.13 -0.79 -5.87
N ASP A 35 17.65 -0.16 -6.93
CA ASP A 35 18.96 0.49 -6.91
C ASP A 35 18.86 1.91 -6.33
N ASP A 36 19.96 2.40 -5.73
CA ASP A 36 20.14 3.79 -5.32
C ASP A 36 18.99 4.33 -4.45
N ILE A 37 18.70 3.63 -3.34
CA ILE A 37 17.69 4.03 -2.35
C ILE A 37 18.19 5.23 -1.56
N ARG A 38 17.48 6.38 -1.65
CA ARG A 38 17.84 7.62 -0.98
C ARG A 38 16.63 8.26 -0.29
N ALA A 39 16.81 8.64 0.98
CA ALA A 39 15.75 9.25 1.78
C ALA A 39 15.24 10.57 1.18
N GLU A 40 16.11 11.42 0.64
CA GLU A 40 15.70 12.70 0.03
C GLU A 40 14.83 12.50 -1.20
N ARG A 41 15.20 11.56 -2.07
CA ARG A 41 14.40 11.20 -3.25
C ARG A 41 13.04 10.66 -2.82
N ASN A 42 13.00 9.77 -1.83
CA ASN A 42 11.77 9.21 -1.30
C ASN A 42 10.88 10.28 -0.68
N ARG A 43 11.44 11.18 0.10
CA ARG A 43 10.69 12.30 0.70
C ARG A 43 10.02 13.15 -0.35
N GLU A 44 10.74 13.56 -1.37
CA GLU A 44 10.22 14.37 -2.48
C GLU A 44 9.15 13.60 -3.27
N PHE A 45 9.42 12.34 -3.59
CA PHE A 45 8.48 11.52 -4.37
C PHE A 45 7.18 11.26 -3.60
N PHE A 46 7.26 10.80 -2.35
CA PHE A 46 6.09 10.38 -1.58
C PHE A 46 5.26 11.55 -1.04
N ARG A 47 5.81 12.74 -0.96
CA ARG A 47 5.05 13.94 -0.60
C ARG A 47 3.82 14.17 -1.47
N ARG A 48 3.88 13.78 -2.72
CA ARG A 48 2.75 13.92 -3.67
C ARG A 48 1.52 13.12 -3.27
N PHE A 49 1.65 12.15 -2.37
CA PHE A 49 0.56 11.30 -1.91
C PHE A 49 0.03 11.67 -0.53
N LEU A 50 0.47 12.78 0.02
CA LEU A 50 -0.10 13.32 1.26
C LEU A 50 -1.39 14.04 0.95
N ALA A 51 -2.45 13.78 1.73
CA ALA A 51 -3.76 14.37 1.50
C ALA A 51 -3.78 15.88 1.81
N PRO A 52 -4.49 16.70 1.02
CA PRO A 52 -5.21 16.33 -0.20
C PRO A 52 -4.29 16.17 -1.40
N SER A 53 -4.56 15.18 -2.24
CA SER A 53 -3.74 14.90 -3.43
C SER A 53 -4.61 14.51 -4.62
N ASP A 54 -4.23 15.02 -5.81
CA ASP A 54 -4.90 14.72 -7.08
C ASP A 54 -4.37 13.43 -7.73
N VAL A 55 -3.34 12.80 -7.16
CA VAL A 55 -2.66 11.65 -7.78
C VAL A 55 -2.75 10.37 -6.96
N GLY A 56 -3.01 10.45 -5.66
CA GLY A 56 -3.09 9.26 -4.82
C GLY A 56 -3.16 9.58 -3.33
N GLU A 57 -2.99 8.55 -2.51
CA GLU A 57 -2.99 8.67 -1.06
C GLU A 57 -2.12 7.60 -0.42
N MET A 58 -1.41 7.99 0.63
CA MET A 58 -0.73 7.06 1.52
C MET A 58 -1.52 6.90 2.82
N ILE A 59 -1.63 5.66 3.28
CA ILE A 59 -2.14 5.33 4.61
C ILE A 59 -1.09 4.55 5.39
N ALA A 60 -1.07 4.72 6.70
CA ALA A 60 -0.15 4.03 7.59
C ALA A 60 -0.90 3.32 8.71
N ALA A 61 -0.39 2.16 9.08
CA ALA A 61 -0.90 1.35 10.19
C ALA A 61 -0.01 1.52 11.41
N TRP A 62 -0.64 1.85 12.52
CA TRP A 62 0.00 2.07 13.81
C TRP A 62 -0.56 1.13 14.87
N ARG A 63 0.28 0.62 15.72
CA ARG A 63 -0.12 -0.19 16.87
C ARG A 63 0.61 0.29 18.11
N GLY A 64 -0.14 0.85 19.07
CA GLY A 64 0.45 1.40 20.28
C GLY A 64 1.44 2.53 20.02
N GLY A 65 1.19 3.36 19.00
CA GLY A 65 2.07 4.45 18.59
C GLY A 65 3.28 4.04 17.76
N GLU A 66 3.43 2.75 17.46
CA GLU A 66 4.51 2.22 16.63
C GLU A 66 4.02 1.98 15.20
N LEU A 67 4.79 2.43 14.21
CA LEU A 67 4.50 2.20 12.80
C LEU A 67 4.74 0.72 12.47
N VAL A 68 3.69 0.05 11.94
CA VAL A 68 3.73 -1.39 11.66
C VAL A 68 3.49 -1.74 10.19
N GLY A 69 3.06 -0.80 9.37
CA GLY A 69 2.87 -1.01 7.94
C GLY A 69 2.36 0.23 7.23
N TYR A 70 2.34 0.20 5.90
CA TYR A 70 1.78 1.27 5.09
C TYR A 70 1.28 0.74 3.75
N ALA A 71 0.46 1.53 3.09
CA ALA A 71 0.08 1.36 1.70
C ALA A 71 0.14 2.69 0.96
N CYS A 72 0.49 2.64 -0.33
CA CYS A 72 0.46 3.78 -1.22
C CYS A 72 -0.45 3.47 -2.39
N MET A 73 -1.43 4.34 -2.59
CA MET A 73 -2.45 4.21 -3.64
C MET A 73 -2.27 5.30 -4.69
N TYR A 74 -2.49 4.91 -5.95
CA TYR A 74 -2.57 5.83 -7.09
C TYR A 74 -4.00 5.91 -7.60
N TRP A 75 -4.48 7.12 -7.88
CA TRP A 75 -5.74 7.29 -8.60
C TRP A 75 -5.55 6.86 -10.04
N HIS A 76 -6.37 5.93 -10.49
CA HIS A 76 -6.19 5.23 -11.76
C HIS A 76 -7.50 5.14 -12.54
N PHE A 77 -7.43 4.71 -13.78
CA PHE A 77 -8.58 4.64 -14.69
C PHE A 77 -8.57 3.35 -15.47
N SER A 78 -9.75 2.84 -15.78
CA SER A 78 -9.95 1.76 -16.73
C SER A 78 -10.76 2.26 -17.92
N SER A 79 -10.11 2.46 -19.06
CA SER A 79 -10.80 2.97 -20.26
C SER A 79 -11.73 1.92 -20.89
N THR A 80 -11.35 0.64 -20.81
CA THR A 80 -12.20 -0.45 -21.35
C THR A 80 -13.51 -0.61 -20.60
N ARG A 81 -13.52 -0.24 -19.31
CA ARG A 81 -14.71 -0.25 -18.46
C ARG A 81 -15.32 1.13 -18.29
N ALA A 82 -14.61 2.19 -18.70
CA ALA A 82 -14.99 3.60 -18.54
C ALA A 82 -15.30 3.96 -17.06
N VAL A 83 -14.44 3.54 -16.15
CA VAL A 83 -14.59 3.76 -14.71
C VAL A 83 -13.27 4.25 -14.09
N GLU A 84 -13.38 4.92 -12.95
CA GLU A 84 -12.25 5.19 -12.08
C GLU A 84 -11.90 3.93 -11.26
N THR A 85 -10.61 3.72 -11.06
CA THR A 85 -10.05 2.66 -10.23
C THR A 85 -9.04 3.22 -9.26
N VAL A 86 -8.61 2.42 -8.30
CA VAL A 86 -7.48 2.74 -7.42
C VAL A 86 -6.47 1.62 -7.56
N LEU A 87 -5.21 2.00 -7.81
CA LEU A 87 -4.08 1.08 -7.80
C LEU A 87 -3.41 1.14 -6.43
N MET A 88 -3.48 0.06 -5.66
CA MET A 88 -2.67 -0.10 -4.46
C MET A 88 -1.27 -0.53 -4.92
N ASN A 89 -0.40 0.45 -5.15
CA ASN A 89 0.92 0.20 -5.72
C ASN A 89 1.88 -0.40 -4.69
N ASP A 90 1.82 0.07 -3.45
CA ASP A 90 2.66 -0.40 -2.35
C ASP A 90 1.78 -0.96 -1.24
N LEU A 91 2.15 -2.13 -0.74
CA LEU A 91 1.63 -2.71 0.49
C LEU A 91 2.80 -3.33 1.23
N TYR A 92 3.10 -2.83 2.41
CA TYR A 92 4.22 -3.32 3.22
C TYR A 92 3.83 -3.41 4.69
N VAL A 93 4.21 -4.52 5.30
CA VAL A 93 4.09 -4.76 6.74
C VAL A 93 5.48 -5.03 7.29
N ASP A 94 5.83 -4.39 8.40
CA ASP A 94 7.08 -4.64 9.10
C ASP A 94 7.27 -6.14 9.29
N GLU A 95 8.44 -6.66 8.91
CA GLU A 95 8.75 -8.07 8.92
C GLU A 95 8.47 -8.73 10.28
N ALA A 96 8.82 -8.02 11.38
CA ALA A 96 8.58 -8.49 12.73
C ALA A 96 7.09 -8.54 13.13
N ARG A 97 6.21 -7.92 12.35
CA ARG A 97 4.77 -7.79 12.62
C ARG A 97 3.89 -8.59 11.65
N ARG A 98 4.49 -9.37 10.75
CA ARG A 98 3.76 -10.18 9.77
C ARG A 98 2.99 -11.32 10.44
N GLY A 99 1.93 -11.79 9.78
CA GLY A 99 1.08 -12.86 10.31
C GLY A 99 0.09 -12.42 11.39
N GLN A 100 -0.12 -11.10 11.56
CA GLN A 100 -1.01 -10.51 12.57
C GLN A 100 -2.25 -9.83 11.98
N GLY A 101 -2.52 -10.02 10.69
CA GLY A 101 -3.67 -9.45 10.00
C GLY A 101 -3.52 -8.00 9.56
N ILE A 102 -2.35 -7.39 9.70
CA ILE A 102 -2.10 -5.99 9.34
C ILE A 102 -2.24 -5.77 7.83
N GLY A 103 -1.68 -6.66 7.02
CA GLY A 103 -1.78 -6.57 5.56
C GLY A 103 -3.22 -6.61 5.08
N ARG A 104 -4.04 -7.50 5.63
CA ARG A 104 -5.48 -7.57 5.32
C ARG A 104 -6.19 -6.28 5.72
N ALA A 105 -5.92 -5.76 6.92
CA ALA A 105 -6.52 -4.51 7.38
C ALA A 105 -6.15 -3.32 6.48
N LEU A 106 -4.91 -3.25 6.01
CA LEU A 106 -4.47 -2.23 5.04
C LEU A 106 -5.20 -2.36 3.69
N ILE A 107 -5.38 -3.58 3.19
CA ILE A 107 -6.15 -3.81 1.94
C ILE A 107 -7.60 -3.35 2.12
N GLU A 108 -8.24 -3.69 3.23
CA GLU A 108 -9.61 -3.26 3.54
C GLU A 108 -9.71 -1.74 3.64
N ALA A 109 -8.73 -1.08 4.28
CA ALA A 109 -8.68 0.38 4.35
C ALA A 109 -8.50 1.01 2.96
N CYS A 110 -7.65 0.45 2.11
CA CYS A 110 -7.51 0.88 0.71
C CYS A 110 -8.83 0.72 -0.06
N ALA A 111 -9.56 -0.37 0.15
CA ALA A 111 -10.86 -0.59 -0.47
C ALA A 111 -11.89 0.46 -0.02
N ASP A 112 -11.86 0.85 1.26
CA ASP A 112 -12.74 1.90 1.78
C ASP A 112 -12.40 3.28 1.19
N VAL A 113 -11.12 3.60 1.03
CA VAL A 113 -10.69 4.81 0.32
C VAL A 113 -11.19 4.80 -1.13
N ALA A 114 -11.03 3.69 -1.83
CA ALA A 114 -11.50 3.55 -3.21
C ALA A 114 -13.02 3.74 -3.32
N ARG A 115 -13.79 3.13 -2.44
CA ARG A 115 -15.27 3.30 -2.38
C ARG A 115 -15.65 4.76 -2.12
N GLY A 116 -14.98 5.41 -1.18
CA GLY A 116 -15.23 6.82 -0.83
C GLY A 116 -14.95 7.78 -1.99
N ARG A 117 -14.09 7.41 -2.92
CA ARG A 117 -13.81 8.16 -4.15
C ARG A 117 -14.77 7.83 -5.30
N GLY A 118 -15.65 6.87 -5.16
CA GLY A 118 -16.49 6.37 -6.24
C GLY A 118 -15.75 5.48 -7.24
N ALA A 119 -14.59 4.95 -6.89
CA ALA A 119 -13.88 3.99 -7.72
C ALA A 119 -14.59 2.64 -7.74
N HIS A 120 -14.52 1.95 -8.88
CA HIS A 120 -15.21 0.68 -9.08
C HIS A 120 -14.35 -0.54 -8.74
N HIS A 121 -13.02 -0.39 -8.77
CA HIS A 121 -12.08 -1.47 -8.49
C HIS A 121 -10.89 -0.96 -7.67
N LEU A 122 -10.39 -1.82 -6.81
CA LEU A 122 -9.06 -1.73 -6.21
C LEU A 122 -8.20 -2.79 -6.88
N GLU A 123 -7.08 -2.38 -7.46
CA GLU A 123 -6.18 -3.23 -8.24
C GLU A 123 -4.79 -3.26 -7.59
N TRP A 124 -4.08 -4.37 -7.70
CA TRP A 124 -2.69 -4.48 -7.28
C TRP A 124 -2.03 -5.66 -7.99
N ALA A 125 -0.71 -5.71 -7.92
CA ALA A 125 0.10 -6.77 -8.50
C ALA A 125 1.14 -7.29 -7.52
N THR A 126 1.60 -8.49 -7.75
CA THR A 126 2.73 -9.09 -7.06
C THR A 126 3.50 -9.98 -8.02
N THR A 127 4.71 -10.39 -7.65
CA THR A 127 5.51 -11.30 -8.46
C THR A 127 5.01 -12.76 -8.33
N PRO A 128 5.21 -13.59 -9.37
CA PRO A 128 4.76 -14.99 -9.35
C PRO A 128 5.40 -15.85 -8.25
N ASP A 129 6.57 -15.48 -7.78
CA ASP A 129 7.31 -16.19 -6.72
C ASP A 129 6.94 -15.73 -5.30
N ASN A 130 6.23 -14.60 -5.15
CA ASN A 130 5.78 -14.11 -3.85
C ASN A 130 4.53 -14.87 -3.36
N LYS A 131 4.73 -16.12 -2.96
CA LYS A 131 3.64 -17.01 -2.55
C LYS A 131 2.97 -16.57 -1.26
N THR A 132 3.70 -15.95 -0.35
CA THR A 132 3.17 -15.43 0.91
C THR A 132 2.14 -14.33 0.66
N ALA A 133 2.46 -13.36 -0.20
CA ALA A 133 1.54 -12.30 -0.59
C ALA A 133 0.31 -12.87 -1.32
N GLN A 134 0.53 -13.80 -2.26
CA GLN A 134 -0.56 -14.43 -3.02
C GLN A 134 -1.57 -15.15 -2.11
N ARG A 135 -1.11 -15.84 -1.06
CA ARG A 135 -2.00 -16.47 -0.08
C ARG A 135 -2.92 -15.45 0.60
N LEU A 136 -2.37 -14.31 0.99
CA LEU A 136 -3.17 -13.22 1.55
C LEU A 136 -4.19 -12.71 0.53
N TYR A 137 -3.75 -12.41 -0.68
CA TYR A 137 -4.60 -11.83 -1.74
C TYR A 137 -5.72 -12.78 -2.17
N ASP A 138 -5.43 -14.06 -2.34
CA ASP A 138 -6.44 -15.09 -2.65
C ASP A 138 -7.52 -15.18 -1.54
N SER A 139 -7.16 -14.89 -0.30
CA SER A 139 -8.08 -14.93 0.83
C SER A 139 -9.00 -13.69 0.93
N THR A 140 -8.76 -12.63 0.15
CA THR A 140 -9.57 -11.40 0.16
C THR A 140 -10.81 -11.48 -0.71
N GLY A 141 -10.94 -12.49 -1.56
CA GLY A 141 -11.97 -12.55 -2.61
C GLY A 141 -11.58 -11.85 -3.91
N ALA A 142 -10.37 -11.27 -3.99
CA ALA A 142 -9.85 -10.69 -5.22
C ALA A 142 -9.59 -11.78 -6.27
N GLU A 143 -9.84 -11.46 -7.53
CA GLU A 143 -9.60 -12.35 -8.65
C GLU A 143 -8.23 -12.11 -9.27
N ARG A 144 -7.52 -13.20 -9.60
CA ARG A 144 -6.24 -13.11 -10.30
C ARG A 144 -6.44 -12.70 -11.75
N SER A 145 -5.54 -11.84 -12.22
CA SER A 145 -5.45 -11.44 -13.63
C SER A 145 -4.50 -12.38 -14.40
N THR A 146 -4.70 -12.42 -15.72
CA THR A 146 -3.80 -13.12 -16.66
C THR A 146 -3.07 -12.15 -17.60
N TRP A 147 -3.11 -10.86 -17.31
CA TRP A 147 -2.42 -9.85 -18.12
C TRP A 147 -0.89 -10.02 -18.03
N ILE A 148 -0.24 -9.83 -19.17
CA ILE A 148 1.22 -9.79 -19.27
C ILE A 148 1.61 -8.31 -19.34
N GLU A 149 2.47 -7.88 -18.43
CA GLU A 149 2.97 -6.52 -18.35
C GLU A 149 4.28 -6.38 -19.10
N TYR A 150 4.47 -5.24 -19.77
CA TYR A 150 5.70 -4.89 -20.46
C TYR A 150 6.23 -3.57 -19.93
N GLU A 151 7.54 -3.47 -19.81
CA GLU A 151 8.24 -2.26 -19.39
C GLU A 151 9.34 -1.93 -20.40
N LEU A 152 9.39 -0.68 -20.85
CA LEU A 152 10.46 -0.15 -21.69
C LEU A 152 11.16 0.98 -20.93
N GLY A 153 12.42 0.77 -20.58
CA GLY A 153 13.25 1.81 -19.98
C GLY A 153 13.48 2.98 -20.95
N LEU A 154 13.43 4.20 -20.43
CA LEU A 154 13.58 5.42 -21.23
C LEU A 154 14.83 6.19 -20.85
#